data_a2cc177d8b86bcde2ef5ffc063e07336
#
_entry.id   a2cc177d8b86bcde2ef5ffc063e07336
#
_cell.length_a   1.000
_cell.length_b   1.000
_cell.length_c   1.000
_cell.angle_alpha   90.00
_cell.angle_beta   90.00
_cell.angle_gamma   90.00
#
_symmetry.space_group_name_H-M   'P 1'
#
loop_
_entity.id
_entity.type
_entity.pdbx_description
1 polymer ?
#
loop_
_entity_poly.entity_id
_entity_poly.type
_entity_poly.pdbx_seq_one_letter_code
_entity_poly.pdbx_strand_id
1 'polypeptide(L)'
;MFLHLIWDLDDDPQGNVQHIAEHGITKDEVVEVLARPETREESWSSGRPVAIGATSTGRTILVVYDEIDEDTVYPVTAYDLED
;
A
#
# COMPACT_ATOMS: atom_id res chain seq x y z
N MET A 1 11.06 -3.53 6.81
CA MET A 1 10.93 -4.07 5.45
C MET A 1 9.97 -5.25 5.46
N PHE A 2 9.01 -5.28 4.55
CA PHE A 2 8.04 -6.37 4.46
C PHE A 2 8.36 -7.24 3.26
N LEU A 3 8.40 -8.56 3.47
CA LEU A 3 8.76 -9.55 2.46
C LEU A 3 7.56 -10.16 1.76
N HIS A 4 6.41 -10.16 2.42
CA HIS A 4 5.21 -10.81 1.90
C HIS A 4 4.03 -9.86 1.95
N LEU A 5 3.42 -9.62 0.80
CA LEU A 5 2.20 -8.84 0.69
C LEU A 5 1.06 -9.76 0.30
N ILE A 6 -0.05 -9.64 0.99
CA ILE A 6 -1.22 -10.46 0.70
C ILE A 6 -2.13 -9.71 -0.26
N TRP A 7 -2.39 -10.33 -1.40
CA TRP A 7 -3.27 -9.76 -2.42
C TRP A 7 -4.51 -10.61 -2.56
N ASP A 8 -5.67 -9.95 -2.66
CA ASP A 8 -6.90 -10.62 -3.04
C ASP A 8 -6.84 -10.99 -4.52
N LEU A 9 -7.84 -11.72 -4.99
CA LEU A 9 -7.91 -12.06 -6.40
C LEU A 9 -8.05 -10.79 -7.25
N ASP A 10 -7.41 -10.78 -8.41
CA ASP A 10 -7.38 -9.60 -9.28
C ASP A 10 -8.78 -9.15 -9.71
N ASP A 11 -9.72 -10.08 -9.82
CA ASP A 11 -11.08 -9.76 -10.25
C ASP A 11 -12.07 -9.60 -9.09
N ASP A 12 -11.62 -9.63 -7.85
CA ASP A 12 -12.48 -9.39 -6.69
C ASP A 12 -12.78 -7.91 -6.59
N PRO A 13 -14.04 -7.48 -6.83
CA PRO A 13 -14.38 -6.05 -6.84
C PRO A 13 -14.23 -5.37 -5.47
N GLN A 14 -14.16 -6.17 -4.39
CA GLN A 14 -13.97 -5.64 -3.04
C GLN A 14 -12.57 -5.93 -2.51
N GLY A 15 -11.72 -6.53 -3.33
CA GLY A 15 -10.36 -6.85 -2.95
C GLY A 15 -9.41 -5.67 -3.06
N ASN A 16 -8.24 -5.81 -2.45
CA ASN A 16 -7.27 -4.72 -2.43
C ASN A 16 -6.69 -4.43 -3.82
N VAL A 17 -6.58 -5.41 -4.71
CA VAL A 17 -6.07 -5.19 -6.06
C VAL A 17 -6.94 -4.20 -6.82
N GLN A 18 -8.27 -4.43 -6.80
CA GLN A 18 -9.21 -3.52 -7.45
C GLN A 18 -9.26 -2.17 -6.75
N HIS A 19 -9.13 -2.18 -5.44
CA HIS A 19 -9.19 -0.96 -4.63
C HIS A 19 -8.04 0.00 -4.99
N ILE A 20 -6.81 -0.49 -5.04
CA ILE A 20 -5.67 0.35 -5.42
C ILE A 20 -5.78 0.77 -6.89
N ALA A 21 -6.30 -0.10 -7.76
CA ALA A 21 -6.47 0.22 -9.18
C ALA A 21 -7.44 1.38 -9.38
N GLU A 22 -8.46 1.51 -8.54
CA GLU A 22 -9.39 2.63 -8.58
C GLU A 22 -8.70 3.97 -8.36
N HIS A 23 -7.58 3.95 -7.63
CA HIS A 23 -6.76 5.13 -7.39
C HIS A 23 -5.59 5.24 -8.38
N GLY A 24 -5.56 4.36 -9.39
CA GLY A 24 -4.51 4.37 -10.39
C GLY A 24 -3.17 3.83 -9.91
N ILE A 25 -3.17 3.01 -8.87
CA ILE A 25 -1.95 2.46 -8.26
C ILE A 25 -1.83 0.98 -8.65
N THR A 26 -0.60 0.55 -8.91
CA THR A 26 -0.31 -0.86 -9.24
C THR A 26 0.26 -1.60 -8.04
N LYS A 27 0.21 -2.93 -8.10
CA LYS A 27 0.84 -3.78 -7.09
C LYS A 27 2.33 -3.47 -6.95
N ASP A 28 3.03 -3.29 -8.08
CA ASP A 28 4.46 -3.03 -8.07
C ASP A 28 4.78 -1.73 -7.33
N GLU A 29 3.96 -0.71 -7.49
CA GLU A 29 4.16 0.56 -6.80
C GLU A 29 3.99 0.39 -5.28
N VAL A 30 3.00 -0.39 -4.85
CA VAL A 30 2.80 -0.69 -3.43
C VAL A 30 3.98 -1.47 -2.87
N VAL A 31 4.48 -2.46 -3.62
CA VAL A 31 5.65 -3.24 -3.22
C VAL A 31 6.86 -2.33 -3.03
N GLU A 32 7.10 -1.40 -3.96
CA GLU A 32 8.22 -0.47 -3.85
C GLU A 32 8.14 0.37 -2.58
N VAL A 33 6.96 0.91 -2.27
CA VAL A 33 6.77 1.76 -1.09
C VAL A 33 6.96 0.96 0.20
N LEU A 34 6.40 -0.23 0.28
CA LEU A 34 6.50 -1.04 1.49
C LEU A 34 7.89 -1.63 1.70
N ALA A 35 8.64 -1.81 0.61
CA ALA A 35 10.03 -2.27 0.70
C ALA A 35 10.96 -1.17 1.23
N ARG A 36 10.71 0.08 0.85
CA ARG A 36 11.57 1.22 1.23
C ARG A 36 10.73 2.45 1.54
N PRO A 37 9.96 2.43 2.62
CA PRO A 37 9.16 3.61 2.97
C PRO A 37 10.05 4.76 3.43
N GLU A 38 9.73 5.96 3.00
CA GLU A 38 10.40 7.17 3.50
C GLU A 38 9.87 7.52 4.88
N THR A 39 8.58 7.27 5.12
CA THR A 39 7.91 7.60 6.37
C THR A 39 6.92 6.50 6.71
N ARG A 40 6.79 6.21 8.00
CA ARG A 40 5.80 5.28 8.54
C ARG A 40 5.05 5.96 9.67
N GLU A 41 3.72 5.91 9.61
CA GLU A 41 2.86 6.56 10.60
C GLU A 41 1.62 5.73 10.85
N GLU A 42 0.80 6.13 11.82
CA GLU A 42 -0.54 5.58 12.00
C GLU A 42 -1.54 6.51 11.33
N SER A 43 -2.53 5.93 10.68
CA SER A 43 -3.61 6.71 10.10
C SER A 43 -4.48 7.32 11.20
N TRP A 44 -4.79 8.60 11.08
CA TRP A 44 -5.62 9.30 12.05
C TRP A 44 -7.03 8.77 12.15
N SER A 45 -7.60 8.33 11.02
CA SER A 45 -8.99 7.93 10.96
C SER A 45 -9.23 6.47 11.30
N SER A 46 -8.26 5.60 11.07
CA SER A 46 -8.45 4.15 11.23
C SER A 46 -7.52 3.52 12.27
N GLY A 47 -6.48 4.25 12.67
CA GLY A 47 -5.44 3.68 13.55
C GLY A 47 -4.55 2.65 12.84
N ARG A 48 -4.75 2.44 11.54
CA ARG A 48 -3.93 1.51 10.78
C ARG A 48 -2.58 2.14 10.44
N PRO A 49 -1.53 1.34 10.36
CA PRO A 49 -0.24 1.86 9.92
C PRO A 49 -0.31 2.30 8.46
N VAL A 50 0.44 3.34 8.15
CA VAL A 50 0.60 3.83 6.79
C VAL A 50 2.08 3.97 6.49
N ALA A 51 2.44 3.77 5.22
CA ALA A 51 3.78 4.00 4.73
C ALA A 51 3.71 4.96 3.55
N ILE A 52 4.65 5.88 3.48
CA ILE A 52 4.74 6.85 2.39
C ILE A 52 6.10 6.69 1.74
N GLY A 53 6.13 6.65 0.44
CA GLY A 53 7.39 6.54 -0.28
C GLY A 53 7.26 6.88 -1.74
N ALA A 54 8.43 7.05 -2.39
CA ALA A 54 8.51 7.33 -3.81
C ALA A 54 8.58 6.02 -4.60
N THR A 55 8.00 6.02 -5.77
CA THR A 55 8.04 4.90 -6.69
C THR A 55 8.98 5.19 -7.86
N SER A 56 9.40 4.15 -8.57
CA SER A 56 10.22 4.30 -9.77
C SER A 56 9.47 5.02 -10.90
N THR A 57 8.15 5.11 -10.80
CA THR A 57 7.33 5.83 -11.78
C THR A 57 7.29 7.33 -11.52
N GLY A 58 7.96 7.82 -10.48
CA GLY A 58 8.02 9.24 -10.15
C GLY A 58 6.88 9.74 -9.29
N ARG A 59 6.18 8.84 -8.60
CA ARG A 59 5.06 9.18 -7.73
C ARG A 59 5.45 9.10 -6.28
N THR A 60 4.75 9.86 -5.45
CA THR A 60 4.81 9.71 -3.99
C THR A 60 3.48 9.13 -3.54
N ILE A 61 3.52 7.94 -2.96
CA ILE A 61 2.31 7.16 -2.66
C ILE A 61 2.23 6.87 -1.18
N LEU A 62 1.02 6.99 -0.64
CA LEU A 62 0.69 6.57 0.73
C LEU A 62 -0.02 5.22 0.64
N VAL A 63 0.46 4.24 1.40
CA VAL A 63 -0.15 2.91 1.47
C VAL A 63 -0.68 2.69 2.88
N VAL A 64 -1.95 2.35 3.00
CA VAL A 64 -2.57 1.93 4.26
C VAL A 64 -2.54 0.42 4.28
N TYR A 65 -2.06 -0.17 5.38
CA TYR A 65 -1.93 -1.62 5.45
C TYR A 65 -2.23 -2.15 6.85
N ASP A 66 -2.49 -3.45 6.95
CA ASP A 66 -2.59 -4.18 8.20
C ASP A 66 -1.36 -5.07 8.34
N GLU A 67 -0.75 -5.08 9.51
CA GLU A 67 0.36 -5.99 9.79
C GLU A 67 -0.20 -7.33 10.23
N ILE A 68 0.13 -8.38 9.48
CA ILE A 68 -0.31 -9.75 9.79
C ILE A 68 0.72 -10.40 10.73
N ASP A 69 2.00 -10.27 10.40
CA ASP A 69 3.11 -10.65 11.26
C ASP A 69 4.31 -9.75 10.92
N GLU A 70 5.48 -10.04 11.47
CA GLU A 70 6.64 -9.15 11.30
C GLU A 70 7.14 -9.03 9.85
N ASP A 71 6.81 -10.01 8.99
CA ASP A 71 7.25 -10.01 7.58
C ASP A 71 6.11 -9.85 6.60
N THR A 72 4.86 -9.90 7.06
CA THR A 72 3.69 -10.01 6.18
C THR A 72 2.71 -8.89 6.46
N VAL A 73 2.25 -8.24 5.40
CA VAL A 73 1.23 -7.20 5.50
C VAL A 73 0.12 -7.45 4.48
N TYR A 74 -1.05 -6.92 4.79
CA TYR A 74 -2.19 -6.87 3.89
C TYR A 74 -2.40 -5.41 3.50
N PRO A 75 -2.05 -5.01 2.27
CA PRO A 75 -2.33 -3.65 1.81
C PRO A 75 -3.84 -3.44 1.73
N VAL A 76 -4.33 -2.39 2.37
CA VAL A 76 -5.76 -2.09 2.39
C VAL A 76 -6.13 -1.18 1.23
N THR A 77 -5.37 -0.11 1.06
CA THR A 77 -5.56 0.84 -0.05
C THR A 77 -4.29 1.66 -0.23
N ALA A 78 -4.25 2.42 -1.31
CA ALA A 78 -3.12 3.30 -1.59
C ALA A 78 -3.61 4.54 -2.34
N TYR A 79 -2.93 5.65 -2.14
CA TYR A 79 -3.27 6.94 -2.73
C TYR A 79 -2.02 7.61 -3.29
N ASP A 80 -2.19 8.33 -4.39
CA ASP A 80 -1.14 9.21 -4.92
C ASP A 80 -1.26 10.56 -4.19
N LEU A 81 -0.22 10.93 -3.46
CA LEU A 81 -0.23 12.16 -2.66
C LEU A 81 -0.10 13.43 -3.48
N GLU A 82 0.32 13.31 -4.72
CA GLU A 82 0.52 14.46 -5.62
C GLU A 82 -0.67 14.72 -6.52
N ASP A 83 -1.67 13.91 -6.41
CA ASP A 83 -2.84 13.96 -7.27
C ASP A 83 -3.94 14.86 -6.70
#